data_502c1015d52ee69319f062ab991c2ba3
#
_entry.id   502c1015d52ee69319f062ab991c2ba3
#
_cell.length_a   1.000
_cell.length_b   1.000
_cell.length_c   1.000
_cell.angle_alpha   90.00
_cell.angle_beta   90.00
_cell.angle_gamma   90.00
#
_symmetry.space_group_name_H-M   'P 1'
#
loop_
_entity.id
_entity.type
_entity.pdbx_description
1 polymer ?
#
loop_
_entity_poly.entity_id
_entity_poly.type
_entity_poly.pdbx_seq_one_letter_code
_entity_poly.pdbx_strand_id
1 'polypeptide(L)'
;TVTTGIIRAKHRRGITDPSGYQDFLQTDAAINPGNSGGPLLNLRGEVVGVNAAIASASGGFEGIGFAIPSNMAIHISRELIARGKVERGWLGVSVQDLTHDLSRTMGLEATRGALVSEVHKASPAEKAGLRQGDVVIAYNGREIRDASQLRNEAASSPIGGEVRLTILREGQKREVPVRIESMESRTLAATPSIQERLGITVRGATAREASRLKLKPGQGVIITRVEPAGPGAKAGLEPGDAILEVNEIPLSSAQDLSGALALVKPGEQILATIMDGRTRQRGSLQIRLR
;
A
#
# COMPACT_ATOMS: atom_id res chain seq x y z
N THR A 1 16.93 -14.87 -23.57
CA THR A 1 16.48 -14.24 -24.84
C THR A 1 16.78 -12.75 -24.74
N VAL A 2 17.34 -12.17 -25.81
CA VAL A 2 17.53 -10.73 -25.98
C VAL A 2 16.54 -10.26 -27.03
N THR A 3 15.80 -9.19 -26.74
CA THR A 3 14.88 -8.53 -27.67
C THR A 3 15.25 -7.06 -27.77
N THR A 4 14.88 -6.40 -28.85
CA THR A 4 15.18 -4.98 -29.08
C THR A 4 13.90 -4.22 -29.39
N GLY A 5 13.89 -2.94 -29.05
CA GLY A 5 12.77 -2.03 -29.29
C GLY A 5 13.12 -0.64 -28.79
N ILE A 6 12.12 0.20 -28.63
CA ILE A 6 12.28 1.57 -28.14
C ILE A 6 11.31 1.85 -26.98
N ILE A 7 11.58 2.92 -26.22
CA ILE A 7 10.62 3.46 -25.25
C ILE A 7 9.57 4.26 -26.02
N ARG A 8 8.34 3.76 -26.01
CA ARG A 8 7.18 4.38 -26.68
C ARG A 8 6.51 5.45 -25.85
N ALA A 9 6.50 5.25 -24.52
CA ALA A 9 5.93 6.22 -23.60
C ALA A 9 6.52 6.05 -22.19
N LYS A 10 6.37 7.09 -21.38
CA LYS A 10 6.65 7.10 -19.94
C LYS A 10 5.37 7.40 -19.18
N HIS A 11 5.38 7.14 -17.88
CA HIS A 11 4.28 7.45 -16.96
C HIS A 11 2.97 6.71 -17.29
N ARG A 12 3.08 5.45 -17.74
CA ARG A 12 1.89 4.59 -17.94
C ARG A 12 1.39 4.06 -16.61
N ARG A 13 0.06 4.09 -16.43
CA ARG A 13 -0.63 3.79 -15.16
C ARG A 13 -1.90 3.01 -15.41
N GLY A 14 -2.49 2.45 -14.33
CA GLY A 14 -3.73 1.68 -14.42
C GLY A 14 -3.59 0.38 -15.23
N ILE A 15 -2.38 -0.16 -15.32
CA ILE A 15 -2.06 -1.33 -16.13
C ILE A 15 -2.37 -2.63 -15.38
N THR A 16 -1.86 -2.77 -14.16
CA THR A 16 -2.05 -3.97 -13.34
C THR A 16 -3.01 -3.75 -12.19
N ASP A 17 -3.05 -2.54 -11.65
CA ASP A 17 -3.93 -2.11 -10.57
C ASP A 17 -4.23 -0.61 -10.72
N PRO A 18 -5.49 -0.20 -10.99
CA PRO A 18 -5.85 1.21 -11.12
C PRO A 18 -5.57 2.07 -9.88
N SER A 19 -5.55 1.46 -8.70
CA SER A 19 -5.27 2.11 -7.41
C SER A 19 -3.78 2.06 -7.02
N GLY A 20 -2.98 1.27 -7.72
CA GLY A 20 -1.58 0.99 -7.41
C GLY A 20 -0.62 2.15 -7.70
N TYR A 21 0.53 2.09 -7.06
CA TYR A 21 1.65 3.02 -7.29
C TYR A 21 2.38 2.63 -8.56
N GLN A 22 1.88 3.07 -9.72
CA GLN A 22 2.37 2.69 -11.03
C GLN A 22 2.93 3.90 -11.78
N ASP A 23 4.07 3.70 -12.45
CA ASP A 23 4.70 4.70 -13.31
C ASP A 23 5.55 4.00 -14.37
N PHE A 24 4.92 3.14 -15.20
CA PHE A 24 5.65 2.29 -16.13
C PHE A 24 6.25 3.04 -17.32
N LEU A 25 7.41 2.53 -17.76
CA LEU A 25 7.92 2.74 -19.12
C LEU A 25 7.18 1.78 -20.05
N GLN A 26 6.68 2.28 -21.17
CA GLN A 26 6.12 1.46 -22.24
C GLN A 26 7.17 1.22 -23.31
N THR A 27 7.34 -0.03 -23.74
CA THR A 27 8.27 -0.43 -24.79
C THR A 27 7.59 -1.36 -25.80
N ASP A 28 8.10 -1.39 -27.01
CA ASP A 28 7.77 -2.38 -28.05
C ASP A 28 8.82 -3.49 -28.15
N ALA A 29 9.86 -3.47 -27.32
CA ALA A 29 10.75 -4.62 -27.16
C ALA A 29 9.93 -5.82 -26.63
N ALA A 30 10.00 -6.96 -27.31
CA ALA A 30 9.15 -8.10 -27.00
C ALA A 30 9.42 -8.63 -25.58
N ILE A 31 8.37 -8.60 -24.74
CA ILE A 31 8.35 -9.16 -23.38
C ILE A 31 7.38 -10.34 -23.40
N ASN A 32 7.86 -11.52 -23.00
CA ASN A 32 7.04 -12.71 -22.91
C ASN A 32 7.23 -13.36 -21.51
N PRO A 33 6.38 -14.31 -21.11
CA PRO A 33 6.57 -15.09 -19.89
C PRO A 33 8.01 -15.61 -19.77
N GLY A 34 8.66 -15.34 -18.64
CA GLY A 34 10.08 -15.62 -18.38
C GLY A 34 11.00 -14.39 -18.46
N ASN A 35 10.57 -13.29 -19.08
CA ASN A 35 11.34 -12.02 -19.11
C ASN A 35 11.03 -11.12 -17.91
N SER A 36 9.94 -11.36 -17.18
CA SER A 36 9.56 -10.57 -16.00
C SER A 36 10.64 -10.63 -14.91
N GLY A 37 10.97 -9.46 -14.33
CA GLY A 37 12.09 -9.31 -13.40
C GLY A 37 13.44 -9.11 -14.09
N GLY A 38 13.55 -9.37 -15.39
CA GLY A 38 14.74 -9.09 -16.17
C GLY A 38 14.93 -7.60 -16.47
N PRO A 39 16.16 -7.17 -16.79
CA PRO A 39 16.46 -5.77 -17.04
C PRO A 39 15.98 -5.29 -18.41
N LEU A 40 15.47 -4.05 -18.46
CA LEU A 40 15.39 -3.27 -19.69
C LEU A 40 16.63 -2.40 -19.76
N LEU A 41 17.43 -2.59 -20.80
CA LEU A 41 18.74 -1.92 -20.97
C LEU A 41 18.67 -0.85 -22.04
N ASN A 42 19.47 0.20 -21.88
CA ASN A 42 19.73 1.12 -22.98
C ASN A 42 20.93 0.64 -23.83
N LEU A 43 21.26 1.37 -24.90
CA LEU A 43 22.37 1.01 -25.80
C LEU A 43 23.76 1.10 -25.14
N ARG A 44 23.88 1.66 -23.94
CA ARG A 44 25.11 1.68 -23.15
C ARG A 44 25.20 0.52 -22.16
N GLY A 45 24.21 -0.38 -22.15
CA GLY A 45 24.13 -1.48 -21.18
C GLY A 45 23.65 -1.07 -19.78
N GLU A 46 23.15 0.17 -19.61
CA GLU A 46 22.63 0.63 -18.33
C GLU A 46 21.18 0.17 -18.14
N VAL A 47 20.84 -0.27 -16.93
CA VAL A 47 19.48 -0.69 -16.58
C VAL A 47 18.59 0.54 -16.44
N VAL A 48 17.65 0.72 -17.37
CA VAL A 48 16.66 1.81 -17.37
C VAL A 48 15.32 1.37 -16.78
N GLY A 49 15.08 0.07 -16.69
CA GLY A 49 13.85 -0.47 -16.10
C GLY A 49 13.92 -1.96 -15.77
N VAL A 50 12.90 -2.46 -15.11
CA VAL A 50 12.68 -3.87 -14.79
C VAL A 50 11.40 -4.33 -15.48
N ASN A 51 11.45 -5.33 -16.34
CA ASN A 51 10.29 -5.84 -17.08
C ASN A 51 9.24 -6.38 -16.12
N ALA A 52 7.97 -5.98 -16.30
CA ALA A 52 6.92 -6.28 -15.35
C ALA A 52 5.65 -6.88 -15.96
N ALA A 53 5.15 -6.33 -17.07
CA ALA A 53 3.85 -6.70 -17.62
C ALA A 53 3.81 -6.51 -19.14
N ILE A 54 2.77 -7.06 -19.75
CA ILE A 54 2.38 -6.80 -21.16
C ILE A 54 0.90 -6.44 -21.22
N ALA A 55 0.50 -5.66 -22.23
CA ALA A 55 -0.90 -5.57 -22.64
C ALA A 55 -1.14 -6.68 -23.66
N SER A 56 -1.98 -7.64 -23.34
CA SER A 56 -2.20 -8.81 -24.19
C SER A 56 -3.60 -9.41 -23.95
N ALA A 57 -4.25 -9.80 -25.03
CA ALA A 57 -5.49 -10.58 -24.98
C ALA A 57 -5.21 -12.09 -25.08
N SER A 58 -4.11 -12.48 -25.73
CA SER A 58 -3.73 -13.88 -25.97
C SER A 58 -2.79 -14.47 -24.91
N GLY A 59 -2.23 -13.62 -24.02
CA GLY A 59 -1.20 -14.01 -23.04
C GLY A 59 0.25 -13.93 -23.57
N GLY A 60 0.43 -13.69 -24.86
CA GLY A 60 1.72 -13.42 -25.49
C GLY A 60 1.93 -11.93 -25.78
N PHE A 61 3.12 -11.56 -26.21
CA PHE A 61 3.44 -10.17 -26.55
C PHE A 61 2.69 -9.71 -27.81
N GLU A 62 1.94 -8.62 -27.71
CA GLU A 62 1.15 -8.01 -28.80
C GLU A 62 1.62 -6.57 -29.11
N GLY A 63 2.92 -6.30 -28.97
CA GLY A 63 3.52 -5.00 -29.30
C GLY A 63 3.58 -4.00 -28.14
N ILE A 64 3.05 -4.31 -26.97
CA ILE A 64 3.05 -3.41 -25.81
C ILE A 64 3.57 -4.13 -24.57
N GLY A 65 4.75 -3.71 -24.13
CA GLY A 65 5.37 -4.14 -22.87
C GLY A 65 5.52 -2.99 -21.88
N PHE A 66 5.60 -3.33 -20.60
CA PHE A 66 5.75 -2.38 -19.49
C PHE A 66 6.90 -2.77 -18.59
N ALA A 67 7.73 -1.78 -18.25
CA ALA A 67 8.81 -1.94 -17.30
C ALA A 67 8.73 -0.90 -16.19
N ILE A 68 9.05 -1.31 -14.95
CA ILE A 68 9.21 -0.41 -13.80
C ILE A 68 10.47 0.42 -14.02
N PRO A 69 10.44 1.76 -13.95
CA PRO A 69 11.63 2.60 -14.08
C PRO A 69 12.71 2.25 -13.07
N SER A 70 13.97 2.28 -13.46
CA SER A 70 15.10 1.90 -12.59
C SER A 70 15.20 2.74 -11.31
N ASN A 71 14.88 4.03 -11.36
CA ASN A 71 14.85 4.89 -10.17
C ASN A 71 13.82 4.42 -9.12
N MET A 72 12.62 4.01 -9.56
CA MET A 72 11.60 3.43 -8.67
C MET A 72 12.06 2.06 -8.14
N ALA A 73 12.60 1.20 -9.00
CA ALA A 73 13.12 -0.11 -8.61
C ALA A 73 14.25 -0.01 -7.57
N ILE A 74 15.19 0.94 -7.73
CA ILE A 74 16.27 1.20 -6.78
C ILE A 74 15.72 1.66 -5.43
N HIS A 75 14.75 2.57 -5.42
CA HIS A 75 14.14 3.04 -4.16
C HIS A 75 13.48 1.87 -3.40
N ILE A 76 12.63 1.12 -4.07
CA ILE A 76 11.92 -0.03 -3.49
C ILE A 76 12.88 -1.13 -3.03
N SER A 77 13.91 -1.46 -3.84
CA SER A 77 14.88 -2.50 -3.47
C SER A 77 15.69 -2.12 -2.22
N ARG A 78 16.06 -0.86 -2.07
CA ARG A 78 16.76 -0.37 -0.86
C ARG A 78 15.89 -0.54 0.40
N GLU A 79 14.61 -0.20 0.33
CA GLU A 79 13.67 -0.39 1.45
C GLU A 79 13.53 -1.89 1.80
N LEU A 80 13.34 -2.74 0.79
CA LEU A 80 13.23 -4.19 0.98
C LEU A 80 14.50 -4.81 1.58
N ILE A 81 15.67 -4.41 1.13
CA ILE A 81 16.95 -4.89 1.67
C ILE A 81 17.15 -4.41 3.11
N ALA A 82 16.84 -3.14 3.39
CA ALA A 82 17.08 -2.56 4.70
C ALA A 82 16.06 -2.99 5.77
N ARG A 83 14.80 -3.20 5.38
CA ARG A 83 13.67 -3.34 6.32
C ARG A 83 12.78 -4.56 6.07
N GLY A 84 12.99 -5.29 4.97
CA GLY A 84 12.13 -6.42 4.56
C GLY A 84 10.74 -6.01 4.06
N LYS A 85 10.41 -4.71 4.06
CA LYS A 85 9.13 -4.15 3.63
C LYS A 85 9.30 -2.77 3.03
N VAL A 86 8.30 -2.33 2.24
CA VAL A 86 8.24 -0.97 1.70
C VAL A 86 7.26 -0.16 2.54
N GLU A 87 7.74 0.85 3.24
CA GLU A 87 6.90 1.82 3.95
C GLU A 87 6.58 2.99 3.03
N ARG A 88 5.30 3.31 2.87
CA ARG A 88 4.87 4.39 1.98
C ARG A 88 4.49 5.64 2.75
N GLY A 89 5.02 6.77 2.30
CA GLY A 89 4.60 8.08 2.78
C GLY A 89 3.14 8.36 2.39
N TRP A 90 2.47 9.13 3.22
CA TRP A 90 1.07 9.46 3.06
C TRP A 90 0.79 10.92 3.43
N LEU A 91 0.03 11.61 2.57
CA LEU A 91 -0.43 12.99 2.78
C LEU A 91 -1.80 13.05 3.47
N GLY A 92 -2.67 12.11 3.17
CA GLY A 92 -4.03 12.08 3.70
C GLY A 92 -5.04 12.87 2.90
N VAL A 93 -4.93 12.78 1.58
CA VAL A 93 -5.89 13.33 0.63
C VAL A 93 -6.35 12.27 -0.35
N SER A 94 -7.62 12.34 -0.78
CA SER A 94 -8.09 11.74 -2.01
C SER A 94 -7.91 12.76 -3.13
N VAL A 95 -7.37 12.31 -4.27
CA VAL A 95 -7.06 13.20 -5.40
C VAL A 95 -7.53 12.62 -6.71
N GLN A 96 -7.91 13.50 -7.62
CA GLN A 96 -8.25 13.18 -9.01
C GLN A 96 -7.49 14.09 -9.98
N ASP A 97 -7.43 13.68 -11.23
CA ASP A 97 -6.77 14.48 -12.26
C ASP A 97 -7.54 15.78 -12.50
N LEU A 98 -6.81 16.87 -12.66
CA LEU A 98 -7.39 18.13 -13.10
C LEU A 98 -7.64 18.06 -14.62
N THR A 99 -8.88 17.76 -15.01
CA THR A 99 -9.25 17.78 -16.43
C THR A 99 -9.43 19.20 -16.93
N HIS A 100 -9.38 19.41 -18.24
CA HIS A 100 -9.60 20.72 -18.84
C HIS A 100 -10.97 21.32 -18.50
N ASP A 101 -12.01 20.48 -18.44
CA ASP A 101 -13.37 20.91 -18.09
C ASP A 101 -13.47 21.34 -16.62
N LEU A 102 -12.82 20.60 -15.71
CA LEU A 102 -12.74 20.97 -14.29
C LEU A 102 -11.99 22.29 -14.11
N SER A 103 -10.84 22.43 -14.78
CA SER A 103 -10.05 23.67 -14.74
C SER A 103 -10.88 24.87 -15.16
N ARG A 104 -11.59 24.78 -16.29
CA ARG A 104 -12.47 25.84 -16.79
C ARG A 104 -13.63 26.16 -15.84
N THR A 105 -14.28 25.12 -15.29
CA THR A 105 -15.38 25.28 -14.33
C THR A 105 -14.91 25.97 -13.05
N MET A 106 -13.68 25.70 -12.62
CA MET A 106 -13.06 26.30 -11.44
C MET A 106 -12.41 27.67 -11.72
N GLY A 107 -12.46 28.17 -12.96
CA GLY A 107 -11.83 29.44 -13.34
C GLY A 107 -10.31 29.44 -13.21
N LEU A 108 -9.65 28.27 -13.40
CA LEU A 108 -8.22 28.11 -13.25
C LEU A 108 -7.52 28.18 -14.62
N GLU A 109 -6.39 28.87 -14.70
CA GLU A 109 -5.52 28.84 -15.87
C GLU A 109 -4.72 27.55 -15.98
N ALA A 110 -4.55 26.82 -14.87
CA ALA A 110 -3.82 25.56 -14.84
C ALA A 110 -4.62 24.45 -15.53
N THR A 111 -3.99 23.76 -16.48
CA THR A 111 -4.56 22.60 -17.19
C THR A 111 -3.98 21.29 -16.70
N ARG A 112 -3.12 21.32 -15.69
CA ARG A 112 -2.41 20.17 -15.10
C ARG A 112 -2.37 20.32 -13.59
N GLY A 113 -2.41 19.20 -12.88
CA GLY A 113 -2.35 19.15 -11.43
C GLY A 113 -3.19 18.02 -10.85
N ALA A 114 -3.15 17.91 -9.54
CA ALA A 114 -3.98 16.97 -8.78
C ALA A 114 -5.01 17.75 -7.96
N LEU A 115 -6.28 17.61 -8.29
CA LEU A 115 -7.40 18.20 -7.55
C LEU A 115 -7.66 17.37 -6.28
N VAL A 116 -7.64 18.03 -5.13
CA VAL A 116 -8.01 17.44 -3.83
C VAL A 116 -9.52 17.29 -3.79
N SER A 117 -10.00 16.06 -3.89
CA SER A 117 -11.43 15.71 -3.81
C SER A 117 -11.90 15.53 -2.37
N GLU A 118 -11.00 15.13 -1.46
CA GLU A 118 -11.27 14.96 -0.04
C GLU A 118 -9.99 15.11 0.78
N VAL A 119 -10.10 15.68 1.97
CA VAL A 119 -9.05 15.69 2.99
C VAL A 119 -9.49 14.80 4.14
N HIS A 120 -8.68 13.80 4.45
CA HIS A 120 -9.01 12.84 5.51
C HIS A 120 -8.80 13.43 6.90
N LYS A 121 -9.70 13.11 7.83
CA LYS A 121 -9.61 13.56 9.24
C LYS A 121 -8.32 13.08 9.90
N ALA A 122 -7.78 13.91 10.79
CA ALA A 122 -6.54 13.69 11.54
C ALA A 122 -5.30 13.42 10.66
N SER A 123 -5.36 13.75 9.37
CA SER A 123 -4.28 13.53 8.41
C SER A 123 -3.22 14.64 8.45
N PRO A 124 -2.02 14.37 7.89
CA PRO A 124 -1.02 15.40 7.62
C PRO A 124 -1.57 16.58 6.82
N ALA A 125 -2.36 16.31 5.79
CA ALA A 125 -2.97 17.32 4.94
C ALA A 125 -3.95 18.22 5.72
N GLU A 126 -4.80 17.65 6.58
CA GLU A 126 -5.70 18.43 7.43
C GLU A 126 -4.92 19.32 8.41
N LYS A 127 -3.89 18.74 9.08
CA LYS A 127 -3.02 19.47 10.01
C LYS A 127 -2.28 20.64 9.31
N ALA A 128 -1.93 20.46 8.04
CA ALA A 128 -1.28 21.48 7.21
C ALA A 128 -2.27 22.51 6.63
N GLY A 129 -3.58 22.33 6.81
CA GLY A 129 -4.61 23.23 6.33
C GLY A 129 -4.95 23.10 4.84
N LEU A 130 -4.67 21.93 4.23
CA LEU A 130 -5.20 21.59 2.91
C LEU A 130 -6.73 21.46 2.96
N ARG A 131 -7.39 21.76 1.85
CA ARG A 131 -8.86 21.75 1.75
C ARG A 131 -9.31 21.04 0.49
N GLN A 132 -10.52 20.51 0.51
CA GLN A 132 -11.20 20.08 -0.71
C GLN A 132 -11.28 21.27 -1.69
N GLY A 133 -11.00 21.02 -2.97
CA GLY A 133 -10.95 22.04 -4.01
C GLY A 133 -9.55 22.63 -4.24
N ASP A 134 -8.56 22.37 -3.39
CA ASP A 134 -7.17 22.73 -3.68
C ASP A 134 -6.67 21.96 -4.90
N VAL A 135 -5.90 22.61 -5.76
CA VAL A 135 -5.21 21.94 -6.86
C VAL A 135 -3.70 21.95 -6.58
N VAL A 136 -3.12 20.77 -6.35
CA VAL A 136 -1.68 20.63 -6.17
C VAL A 136 -1.00 20.69 -7.54
N ILE A 137 -0.17 21.71 -7.75
CA ILE A 137 0.54 21.97 -9.01
C ILE A 137 2.05 21.72 -8.91
N ALA A 138 2.62 21.69 -7.70
CA ALA A 138 4.02 21.30 -7.50
C ALA A 138 4.22 20.59 -6.15
N TYR A 139 5.25 19.72 -6.11
CA TYR A 139 5.72 18.98 -4.95
C TYR A 139 7.24 19.17 -4.81
N ASN A 140 7.69 19.80 -3.72
CA ASN A 140 9.09 20.20 -3.53
C ASN A 140 9.68 20.95 -4.74
N GLY A 141 8.89 21.86 -5.34
CA GLY A 141 9.26 22.65 -6.52
C GLY A 141 9.20 21.90 -7.87
N ARG A 142 8.89 20.59 -7.87
CA ARG A 142 8.69 19.81 -9.12
C ARG A 142 7.22 19.87 -9.53
N GLU A 143 6.97 20.15 -10.79
CA GLU A 143 5.61 20.20 -11.36
C GLU A 143 4.88 18.86 -11.15
N ILE A 144 3.62 18.95 -10.68
CA ILE A 144 2.67 17.84 -10.61
C ILE A 144 1.71 17.95 -11.79
N ARG A 145 1.68 16.93 -12.62
CA ARG A 145 0.85 16.88 -13.83
C ARG A 145 -0.51 16.25 -13.59
N ASP A 146 -0.60 15.33 -12.62
CA ASP A 146 -1.78 14.51 -12.35
C ASP A 146 -1.76 13.90 -10.94
N ALA A 147 -2.90 13.32 -10.54
CA ALA A 147 -3.12 12.71 -9.23
C ALA A 147 -2.18 11.54 -8.94
N SER A 148 -1.85 10.74 -9.94
CA SER A 148 -0.98 9.58 -9.75
C SER A 148 0.47 9.98 -9.49
N GLN A 149 0.95 11.05 -10.15
CA GLN A 149 2.27 11.58 -9.85
C GLN A 149 2.34 12.09 -8.42
N LEU A 150 1.32 12.83 -7.94
CA LEU A 150 1.27 13.29 -6.56
C LEU A 150 1.31 12.10 -5.57
N ARG A 151 0.52 11.05 -5.83
CA ARG A 151 0.54 9.83 -4.99
C ARG A 151 1.93 9.17 -4.97
N ASN A 152 2.59 9.05 -6.11
CA ASN A 152 3.92 8.44 -6.21
C ASN A 152 4.99 9.27 -5.50
N GLU A 153 4.99 10.60 -5.66
CA GLU A 153 5.91 11.50 -4.94
C GLU A 153 5.70 11.41 -3.42
N ALA A 154 4.44 11.44 -2.95
CA ALA A 154 4.13 11.29 -1.54
C ALA A 154 4.57 9.92 -1.00
N ALA A 155 4.27 8.83 -1.72
CA ALA A 155 4.61 7.47 -1.31
C ALA A 155 6.13 7.22 -1.24
N SER A 156 6.91 7.90 -2.09
CA SER A 156 8.37 7.80 -2.13
C SER A 156 9.08 8.73 -1.15
N SER A 157 8.34 9.60 -0.48
CA SER A 157 8.92 10.59 0.44
C SER A 157 9.23 9.96 1.79
N PRO A 158 10.34 10.37 2.44
CA PRO A 158 10.72 9.87 3.77
C PRO A 158 9.62 10.13 4.80
N ILE A 159 9.27 9.10 5.56
CA ILE A 159 8.32 9.22 6.67
C ILE A 159 8.88 10.14 7.75
N GLY A 160 8.05 11.07 8.25
CA GLY A 160 8.45 12.11 9.20
C GLY A 160 9.13 13.30 8.54
N GLY A 161 9.49 13.23 7.25
CA GLY A 161 10.01 14.35 6.47
C GLY A 161 8.94 15.41 6.19
N GLU A 162 9.39 16.66 6.03
CA GLU A 162 8.55 17.75 5.56
C GLU A 162 8.66 17.91 4.04
N VAL A 163 7.54 18.05 3.37
CA VAL A 163 7.45 18.34 1.94
C VAL A 163 6.68 19.63 1.73
N ARG A 164 7.00 20.34 0.64
CA ARG A 164 6.37 21.61 0.32
C ARG A 164 5.47 21.43 -0.90
N LEU A 165 4.17 21.61 -0.70
CA LEU A 165 3.19 21.59 -1.79
C LEU A 165 2.94 23.02 -2.27
N THR A 166 2.99 23.24 -3.59
CA THR A 166 2.44 24.46 -4.20
C THR A 166 1.05 24.12 -4.66
N ILE A 167 0.06 24.84 -4.13
CA ILE A 167 -1.35 24.65 -4.45
C ILE A 167 -1.93 25.89 -5.13
N LEU A 168 -3.00 25.69 -5.90
CA LEU A 168 -3.93 26.75 -6.30
C LEU A 168 -5.18 26.62 -5.45
N ARG A 169 -5.53 27.69 -4.75
CA ARG A 169 -6.78 27.83 -3.99
C ARG A 169 -7.45 29.12 -4.42
N GLU A 170 -8.65 29.04 -4.97
CA GLU A 170 -9.38 30.22 -5.49
C GLU A 170 -8.53 31.04 -6.48
N GLY A 171 -7.80 30.37 -7.36
CA GLY A 171 -6.90 30.99 -8.34
C GLY A 171 -5.57 31.52 -7.80
N GLN A 172 -5.36 31.52 -6.48
CA GLN A 172 -4.14 32.01 -5.84
C GLN A 172 -3.16 30.88 -5.55
N LYS A 173 -1.88 31.08 -5.91
CA LYS A 173 -0.80 30.17 -5.54
C LYS A 173 -0.48 30.32 -4.05
N ARG A 174 -0.36 29.18 -3.35
CA ARG A 174 0.06 29.10 -1.95
C ARG A 174 1.05 27.97 -1.76
N GLU A 175 2.00 28.14 -0.88
CA GLU A 175 2.88 27.07 -0.42
C GLU A 175 2.38 26.51 0.91
N VAL A 176 2.27 25.19 0.99
CA VAL A 176 1.79 24.47 2.17
C VAL A 176 2.83 23.43 2.56
N PRO A 177 3.53 23.61 3.70
CA PRO A 177 4.41 22.57 4.24
C PRO A 177 3.56 21.46 4.84
N VAL A 178 3.86 20.22 4.47
CA VAL A 178 3.14 19.03 4.95
C VAL A 178 4.16 18.02 5.48
N ARG A 179 3.97 17.52 6.69
CA ARG A 179 4.79 16.45 7.25
C ARG A 179 4.25 15.09 6.80
N ILE A 180 5.08 14.28 6.16
CA ILE A 180 4.68 12.95 5.67
C ILE A 180 4.52 11.99 6.85
N GLU A 181 3.39 11.29 6.92
CA GLU A 181 3.16 10.18 7.84
C GLU A 181 3.20 8.83 7.10
N SER A 182 3.31 7.72 7.83
CA SER A 182 3.24 6.38 7.24
C SER A 182 1.80 6.03 6.91
N MET A 183 1.56 5.52 5.70
CA MET A 183 0.26 4.99 5.31
C MET A 183 -0.16 3.79 6.18
N GLU A 184 0.80 2.95 6.59
CA GLU A 184 0.57 1.79 7.45
C GLU A 184 0.13 2.21 8.87
N SER A 185 0.76 3.25 9.43
CA SER A 185 0.40 3.77 10.76
C SER A 185 -1.05 4.22 10.83
N ARG A 186 -1.61 4.73 9.73
CA ARG A 186 -3.01 5.11 9.65
C ARG A 186 -3.95 3.91 9.62
N THR A 187 -3.62 2.88 8.81
CA THR A 187 -4.43 1.66 8.75
C THR A 187 -4.56 1.05 10.15
N LEU A 188 -3.46 1.09 10.93
CA LEU A 188 -3.46 0.66 12.32
C LEU A 188 -4.25 1.60 13.25
N ALA A 189 -4.24 2.91 13.03
CA ALA A 189 -4.96 3.89 13.86
C ALA A 189 -6.45 4.01 13.51
N ALA A 190 -6.83 3.73 12.26
CA ALA A 190 -8.22 3.80 11.78
C ALA A 190 -8.99 2.48 11.97
N THR A 191 -8.28 1.37 12.19
CA THR A 191 -8.89 0.07 12.48
C THR A 191 -9.00 -0.09 13.99
N PRO A 192 -10.19 -0.42 14.54
CA PRO A 192 -10.30 -0.78 15.95
C PRO A 192 -9.25 -1.82 16.29
N SER A 193 -8.48 -1.59 17.35
CA SER A 193 -7.34 -2.43 17.67
C SER A 193 -7.78 -3.88 17.87
N ILE A 194 -6.90 -4.84 17.60
CA ILE A 194 -7.15 -6.26 17.87
C ILE A 194 -7.63 -6.42 19.34
N GLN A 195 -7.07 -5.62 20.24
CA GLN A 195 -7.45 -5.62 21.65
C GLN A 195 -8.88 -5.12 21.88
N GLU A 196 -9.31 -4.06 21.16
CA GLU A 196 -10.70 -3.55 21.29
C GLU A 196 -11.71 -4.55 20.73
N ARG A 197 -11.41 -5.20 19.61
CA ARG A 197 -12.35 -6.10 18.93
C ARG A 197 -12.38 -7.53 19.47
N LEU A 198 -11.22 -8.09 19.80
CA LEU A 198 -11.06 -9.47 20.26
C LEU A 198 -10.69 -9.58 21.73
N GLY A 199 -10.23 -8.51 22.38
CA GLY A 199 -9.71 -8.56 23.74
C GLY A 199 -8.42 -9.36 23.86
N ILE A 200 -7.58 -9.38 22.81
CA ILE A 200 -6.31 -10.11 22.81
C ILE A 200 -5.17 -9.22 22.36
N THR A 201 -3.97 -9.57 22.80
CA THR A 201 -2.71 -9.02 22.28
C THR A 201 -1.95 -10.13 21.56
N VAL A 202 -1.43 -9.84 20.37
CA VAL A 202 -0.74 -10.82 19.55
C VAL A 202 0.62 -10.29 19.08
N ARG A 203 1.51 -11.21 18.67
CA ARG A 203 2.75 -10.92 17.94
C ARG A 203 3.06 -12.04 16.95
N GLY A 204 4.01 -11.81 16.06
CA GLY A 204 4.52 -12.87 15.20
C GLY A 204 5.14 -14.02 15.99
N ALA A 205 5.09 -15.24 15.45
CA ALA A 205 5.72 -16.41 16.03
C ALA A 205 7.25 -16.30 15.96
N THR A 206 7.93 -16.60 17.06
CA THR A 206 9.38 -16.80 17.05
C THR A 206 9.72 -18.13 16.36
N ALA A 207 10.96 -18.29 15.87
CA ALA A 207 11.42 -19.52 15.26
C ALA A 207 11.22 -20.75 16.18
N ARG A 208 11.44 -20.58 17.50
CA ARG A 208 11.24 -21.61 18.51
C ARG A 208 9.76 -22.01 18.70
N GLU A 209 8.86 -21.02 18.67
CA GLU A 209 7.41 -21.26 18.78
C GLU A 209 6.86 -21.88 17.48
N ALA A 210 7.28 -21.41 16.32
CA ALA A 210 6.93 -22.01 15.05
C ALA A 210 7.34 -23.50 14.99
N SER A 211 8.58 -23.82 15.38
CA SER A 211 9.05 -25.22 15.51
C SER A 211 8.21 -26.02 16.50
N ARG A 212 7.92 -25.47 17.70
CA ARG A 212 7.15 -26.14 18.73
C ARG A 212 5.72 -26.46 18.27
N LEU A 213 5.09 -25.53 17.56
CA LEU A 213 3.70 -25.63 17.09
C LEU A 213 3.61 -26.26 15.67
N LYS A 214 4.73 -26.69 15.08
CA LYS A 214 4.82 -27.22 13.72
C LYS A 214 4.25 -26.28 12.65
N LEU A 215 4.45 -24.96 12.82
CA LEU A 215 4.05 -23.94 11.89
C LEU A 215 5.15 -23.70 10.84
N LYS A 216 4.76 -23.31 9.65
CA LYS A 216 5.71 -22.82 8.63
C LYS A 216 6.31 -21.48 9.09
N PRO A 217 7.51 -21.11 8.67
CA PRO A 217 8.07 -19.79 8.92
C PRO A 217 7.10 -18.69 8.48
N GLY A 218 6.83 -17.74 9.35
CA GLY A 218 5.88 -16.65 9.08
C GLY A 218 4.40 -17.03 9.10
N GLN A 219 4.03 -18.23 9.56
CA GLN A 219 2.63 -18.64 9.65
C GLN A 219 2.03 -18.34 11.02
N GLY A 220 0.93 -17.59 11.03
CA GLY A 220 0.12 -17.32 12.22
C GLY A 220 0.68 -16.23 13.15
N VAL A 221 -0.14 -15.83 14.10
CA VAL A 221 0.20 -14.88 15.16
C VAL A 221 -0.01 -15.54 16.53
N ILE A 222 0.93 -15.34 17.44
CA ILE A 222 0.88 -15.90 18.79
C ILE A 222 0.13 -14.96 19.73
N ILE A 223 -0.83 -15.47 20.47
CA ILE A 223 -1.54 -14.74 21.51
C ILE A 223 -0.62 -14.60 22.72
N THR A 224 -0.34 -13.37 23.13
CA THR A 224 0.50 -13.08 24.29
C THR A 224 -0.32 -12.74 25.52
N ARG A 225 -1.53 -12.21 25.33
CA ARG A 225 -2.44 -11.83 26.40
C ARG A 225 -3.89 -11.97 25.94
N VAL A 226 -4.76 -12.40 26.83
CA VAL A 226 -6.22 -12.45 26.66
C VAL A 226 -6.86 -11.63 27.76
N GLU A 227 -7.76 -10.73 27.42
CA GLU A 227 -8.51 -9.91 28.35
C GLU A 227 -9.61 -10.76 29.01
N PRO A 228 -9.70 -10.81 30.35
CA PRO A 228 -10.78 -11.51 31.06
C PRO A 228 -12.15 -11.01 30.58
N ALA A 229 -13.08 -11.94 30.31
CA ALA A 229 -14.41 -11.65 29.77
C ALA A 229 -14.45 -10.98 28.39
N GLY A 230 -13.30 -10.83 27.69
CA GLY A 230 -13.21 -10.39 26.30
C GLY A 230 -13.77 -11.41 25.31
N PRO A 231 -14.03 -11.02 24.05
CA PRO A 231 -14.49 -11.94 23.00
C PRO A 231 -13.59 -13.16 22.84
N GLY A 232 -12.28 -12.97 22.84
CA GLY A 232 -11.31 -14.06 22.74
C GLY A 232 -11.38 -15.04 23.92
N ALA A 233 -11.48 -14.51 25.16
CA ALA A 233 -11.65 -15.35 26.35
C ALA A 233 -12.94 -16.17 26.30
N LYS A 234 -14.05 -15.55 25.89
CA LYS A 234 -15.37 -16.23 25.76
C LYS A 234 -15.33 -17.33 24.68
N ALA A 235 -14.52 -17.18 23.67
CA ALA A 235 -14.32 -18.18 22.62
C ALA A 235 -13.30 -19.27 23.01
N GLY A 236 -12.64 -19.15 24.17
CA GLY A 236 -11.69 -20.14 24.66
C GLY A 236 -10.24 -19.91 24.19
N LEU A 237 -9.90 -18.73 23.68
CA LEU A 237 -8.52 -18.39 23.34
C LEU A 237 -7.68 -18.20 24.61
N GLU A 238 -6.45 -18.71 24.59
CA GLU A 238 -5.50 -18.62 25.70
C GLU A 238 -4.14 -18.06 25.25
N PRO A 239 -3.36 -17.48 26.18
CA PRO A 239 -1.98 -17.10 25.89
C PRO A 239 -1.16 -18.34 25.48
N GLY A 240 -0.42 -18.21 24.39
CA GLY A 240 0.38 -19.29 23.77
C GLY A 240 -0.30 -19.97 22.60
N ASP A 241 -1.58 -19.75 22.35
CA ASP A 241 -2.25 -20.18 21.12
C ASP A 241 -1.76 -19.39 19.93
N ALA A 242 -1.87 -19.98 18.74
CA ALA A 242 -1.63 -19.27 17.49
C ALA A 242 -2.91 -19.16 16.66
N ILE A 243 -3.23 -17.96 16.17
CA ILE A 243 -4.29 -17.77 15.17
C ILE A 243 -3.62 -17.87 13.80
N LEU A 244 -4.09 -18.80 12.98
CA LEU A 244 -3.52 -19.12 11.68
C LEU A 244 -4.26 -18.46 10.54
N GLU A 245 -5.60 -18.37 10.66
CA GLU A 245 -6.50 -17.85 9.64
C GLU A 245 -7.71 -17.18 10.30
N VAL A 246 -8.27 -16.18 9.64
CA VAL A 246 -9.58 -15.58 9.99
C VAL A 246 -10.42 -15.51 8.72
N ASN A 247 -11.61 -16.14 8.73
CA ASN A 247 -12.50 -16.23 7.57
C ASN A 247 -11.74 -16.68 6.31
N GLU A 248 -10.94 -17.75 6.44
CA GLU A 248 -10.10 -18.32 5.36
C GLU A 248 -8.93 -17.42 4.90
N ILE A 249 -8.76 -16.23 5.48
CA ILE A 249 -7.63 -15.34 5.20
C ILE A 249 -6.43 -15.81 6.07
N PRO A 250 -5.34 -16.29 5.46
CA PRO A 250 -4.16 -16.72 6.20
C PRO A 250 -3.45 -15.53 6.86
N LEU A 251 -2.93 -15.71 8.04
CA LEU A 251 -2.24 -14.70 8.82
C LEU A 251 -0.75 -15.01 8.93
N SER A 252 0.08 -13.98 8.78
CA SER A 252 1.52 -14.01 9.00
C SER A 252 2.02 -12.93 9.97
N SER A 253 1.17 -11.94 10.24
CA SER A 253 1.50 -10.80 11.09
C SER A 253 0.27 -10.28 11.87
N ALA A 254 0.51 -9.47 12.89
CA ALA A 254 -0.56 -8.74 13.59
C ALA A 254 -1.32 -7.78 12.66
N GLN A 255 -0.65 -7.27 11.61
CA GLN A 255 -1.26 -6.45 10.59
C GLN A 255 -2.29 -7.23 9.77
N ASP A 256 -1.98 -8.47 9.38
CA ASP A 256 -2.93 -9.31 8.64
C ASP A 256 -4.18 -9.58 9.47
N LEU A 257 -4.01 -9.86 10.77
CA LEU A 257 -5.14 -10.03 11.68
C LEU A 257 -5.97 -8.74 11.79
N SER A 258 -5.31 -7.59 11.95
CA SER A 258 -6.00 -6.29 11.98
C SER A 258 -6.75 -6.02 10.69
N GLY A 259 -6.13 -6.30 9.54
CA GLY A 259 -6.75 -6.17 8.22
C GLY A 259 -7.97 -7.08 8.04
N ALA A 260 -7.85 -8.36 8.42
CA ALA A 260 -8.96 -9.32 8.36
C ALA A 260 -10.14 -8.89 9.24
N LEU A 261 -9.85 -8.39 10.45
CA LEU A 261 -10.88 -7.86 11.35
C LEU A 261 -11.55 -6.60 10.80
N ALA A 262 -10.85 -5.74 10.06
CA ALA A 262 -11.41 -4.53 9.48
C ALA A 262 -12.51 -4.80 8.46
N LEU A 263 -12.50 -5.97 7.81
CA LEU A 263 -13.50 -6.38 6.84
C LEU A 263 -14.83 -6.82 7.47
N VAL A 264 -14.87 -6.98 8.79
CA VAL A 264 -16.03 -7.51 9.53
C VAL A 264 -16.64 -6.41 10.39
N LYS A 265 -17.96 -6.26 10.43
CA LYS A 265 -18.64 -5.24 11.23
C LYS A 265 -18.61 -5.59 12.72
N PRO A 266 -18.67 -4.57 13.61
CA PRO A 266 -18.88 -4.81 15.04
C PRO A 266 -20.15 -5.64 15.29
N GLY A 267 -20.06 -6.61 16.21
CA GLY A 267 -21.16 -7.52 16.54
C GLY A 267 -21.29 -8.75 15.65
N GLU A 268 -20.63 -8.80 14.50
CA GLU A 268 -20.56 -9.99 13.63
C GLU A 268 -19.61 -11.05 14.18
N GLN A 269 -19.74 -12.27 13.66
CA GLN A 269 -18.88 -13.40 14.04
C GLN A 269 -17.79 -13.63 12.97
N ILE A 270 -16.62 -14.02 13.43
CA ILE A 270 -15.54 -14.53 12.60
C ILE A 270 -15.32 -16.02 12.90
N LEU A 271 -14.82 -16.74 11.89
CA LEU A 271 -14.29 -18.08 12.04
C LEU A 271 -12.76 -17.99 12.11
N ALA A 272 -12.20 -18.28 13.27
CA ALA A 272 -10.75 -18.30 13.46
C ALA A 272 -10.23 -19.73 13.46
N THR A 273 -9.26 -20.04 12.59
CA THR A 273 -8.50 -21.28 12.67
C THR A 273 -7.32 -21.08 13.60
N ILE A 274 -7.23 -21.88 14.63
CA ILE A 274 -6.22 -21.80 15.68
C ILE A 274 -5.36 -23.04 15.76
N MET A 275 -4.16 -22.88 16.32
CA MET A 275 -3.32 -23.94 16.86
C MET A 275 -3.23 -23.76 18.37
N ASP A 276 -3.77 -24.70 19.11
CA ASP A 276 -3.71 -24.71 20.56
C ASP A 276 -2.26 -24.81 21.06
N GLY A 277 -1.87 -23.89 21.90
CA GLY A 277 -0.50 -23.77 22.40
C GLY A 277 -0.04 -24.90 23.31
N ARG A 278 -0.99 -25.64 23.94
CA ARG A 278 -0.73 -26.76 24.87
C ARG A 278 -0.84 -28.12 24.18
N THR A 279 -1.98 -28.36 23.52
CA THR A 279 -2.28 -29.66 22.89
C THR A 279 -1.65 -29.81 21.51
N ARG A 280 -1.31 -28.69 20.86
CA ARG A 280 -0.81 -28.62 19.47
C ARG A 280 -1.82 -29.17 18.45
N GLN A 281 -3.10 -29.09 18.79
CA GLN A 281 -4.18 -29.46 17.87
C GLN A 281 -4.66 -28.25 17.10
N ARG A 282 -4.95 -28.43 15.83
CA ARG A 282 -5.59 -27.41 14.99
C ARG A 282 -7.10 -27.51 15.20
N GLY A 283 -7.74 -26.38 15.44
CA GLY A 283 -9.18 -26.26 15.61
C GLY A 283 -9.73 -24.99 14.99
N SER A 284 -11.04 -24.86 14.97
CA SER A 284 -11.72 -23.65 14.51
C SER A 284 -12.63 -23.13 15.59
N LEU A 285 -12.63 -21.82 15.83
CA LEU A 285 -13.46 -21.14 16.82
C LEU A 285 -14.30 -20.05 16.16
N GLN A 286 -15.56 -19.95 16.56
CA GLN A 286 -16.40 -18.82 16.21
C GLN A 286 -16.27 -17.74 17.30
N ILE A 287 -15.91 -16.53 16.91
CA ILE A 287 -15.66 -15.43 17.82
C ILE A 287 -16.54 -14.25 17.42
N ARG A 288 -17.39 -13.78 18.34
CA ARG A 288 -18.20 -12.59 18.13
C ARG A 288 -17.39 -11.35 18.48
N LEU A 289 -17.24 -10.45 17.53
CA LEU A 289 -16.47 -9.21 17.70
C LEU A 289 -17.24 -8.18 18.55
N ARG A 290 -16.51 -7.33 19.27
CA ARG A 290 -17.07 -6.12 19.88
C ARG A 290 -17.42 -5.07 18.87
#